data_8ee5b5ad9d2dde01edff9884d7760a15
#
_entry.id   8ee5b5ad9d2dde01edff9884d7760a15
#
_cell.length_a   1.000
_cell.length_b   1.000
_cell.length_c   1.000
_cell.angle_alpha   90.00
_cell.angle_beta   90.00
_cell.angle_gamma   90.00
#
_symmetry.space_group_name_H-M   'P 1'
#
loop_
_entity.id
_entity.type
_entity.pdbx_description
1 polymer ?
#
loop_
_entity_poly.entity_id
_entity_poly.type
_entity_poly.pdbx_seq_one_letter_code
_entity_poly.pdbx_strand_id
1 'polypeptide(L)'
;MKRLIIIILVFMGFSAKAQTAKVAAAADMKYLMPELVANYKAKHPNATIDVSFGSSGLFYQQISNGAAFDIYFSADISYPQKLKEQGFVNGNVTTYAFGSLVLYSTSIDVSKGINVLNDEAVKKIAIANPQHAPYGKRAEECLKYYKIYDSVKSKLVLGDNITQTAQYTVTGNADVGIIALALALAPEMKSKGKYILLDTKSYNPVEQGCVLIKSWQVNPEASRFLKFVLSKECKPLFEKYGFIVP
;
A
#
# COMPACT_ATOMS: atom_id res chain seq x y z
N MET A 1 -60.50 28.90 34.40
CA MET A 1 -59.47 29.22 33.37
C MET A 1 -58.33 28.22 33.47
N LYS A 2 -58.29 27.17 32.60
CA LYS A 2 -57.25 26.15 32.63
C LYS A 2 -56.11 26.64 31.71
N ARG A 3 -54.92 26.88 32.26
CA ARG A 3 -53.73 27.23 31.49
C ARG A 3 -53.12 25.95 30.93
N LEU A 4 -53.14 25.82 29.59
CA LEU A 4 -52.50 24.75 28.83
C LEU A 4 -51.01 25.13 28.68
N ILE A 5 -50.11 24.39 29.35
CA ILE A 5 -48.66 24.55 29.19
C ILE A 5 -48.23 23.64 28.04
N ILE A 6 -47.90 24.24 26.89
CA ILE A 6 -47.33 23.54 25.74
C ILE A 6 -45.82 23.43 25.97
N ILE A 7 -45.32 22.21 26.25
CA ILE A 7 -43.89 21.91 26.34
C ILE A 7 -43.40 21.67 24.90
N ILE A 8 -42.67 22.65 24.34
CA ILE A 8 -41.97 22.50 23.06
C ILE A 8 -40.70 21.73 23.33
N LEU A 9 -40.66 20.42 22.97
CA LEU A 9 -39.45 19.62 22.93
C LEU A 9 -38.60 20.05 21.73
N VAL A 10 -37.58 20.87 21.98
CA VAL A 10 -36.56 21.20 20.97
C VAL A 10 -35.66 19.98 20.78
N PHE A 11 -35.88 19.21 19.73
CA PHE A 11 -34.95 18.20 19.25
C PHE A 11 -33.71 18.91 18.75
N MET A 12 -32.70 19.13 19.58
CA MET A 12 -31.36 19.45 19.14
C MET A 12 -30.79 18.24 18.41
N GLY A 13 -30.94 18.21 17.09
CA GLY A 13 -30.26 17.26 16.24
C GLY A 13 -28.76 17.47 16.38
N PHE A 14 -28.09 16.64 17.15
CA PHE A 14 -26.64 16.52 17.11
C PHE A 14 -26.25 16.03 15.71
N SER A 15 -25.95 16.95 14.81
CA SER A 15 -25.22 16.61 13.58
C SER A 15 -23.83 16.13 14.00
N ALA A 16 -23.67 14.84 14.23
CA ALA A 16 -22.36 14.23 14.37
C ALA A 16 -21.60 14.51 13.06
N LYS A 17 -20.69 15.50 13.08
CA LYS A 17 -19.76 15.69 11.97
C LYS A 17 -19.05 14.35 11.74
N ALA A 18 -19.20 13.79 10.56
CA ALA A 18 -18.44 12.61 10.16
C ALA A 18 -16.95 12.91 10.34
N GLN A 19 -16.30 12.20 11.24
CA GLN A 19 -14.89 12.40 11.51
C GLN A 19 -14.11 11.78 10.34
N THR A 20 -13.22 12.56 9.70
CA THR A 20 -12.37 12.06 8.61
C THR A 20 -11.43 11.00 9.13
N ALA A 21 -11.43 9.80 8.54
CA ALA A 21 -10.44 8.77 8.80
C ALA A 21 -9.20 9.00 7.94
N LYS A 22 -8.04 9.22 8.58
CA LYS A 22 -6.75 9.45 7.94
C LYS A 22 -5.99 8.13 7.80
N VAL A 23 -5.70 7.73 6.58
CA VAL A 23 -5.09 6.44 6.25
C VAL A 23 -3.69 6.66 5.67
N ALA A 24 -2.68 6.06 6.29
CA ALA A 24 -1.37 5.87 5.70
C ALA A 24 -1.36 4.51 4.99
N ALA A 25 -1.26 4.48 3.68
CA ALA A 25 -1.28 3.27 2.87
C ALA A 25 0.01 3.07 2.10
N ALA A 26 0.56 1.85 2.16
CA ALA A 26 1.67 1.46 1.33
C ALA A 26 1.37 1.71 -0.16
N ALA A 27 2.36 2.19 -0.89
CA ALA A 27 2.18 2.72 -2.25
C ALA A 27 1.74 1.66 -3.28
N ASP A 28 1.93 0.37 -3.00
CA ASP A 28 1.40 -0.72 -3.83
C ASP A 28 -0.13 -0.80 -3.84
N MET A 29 -0.80 -0.18 -2.85
CA MET A 29 -2.26 -0.07 -2.79
C MET A 29 -2.82 1.11 -3.62
N LYS A 30 -1.99 1.82 -4.37
CA LYS A 30 -2.35 3.06 -5.08
C LYS A 30 -3.60 2.93 -5.95
N TYR A 31 -3.81 1.79 -6.59
CA TYR A 31 -4.96 1.55 -7.45
C TYR A 31 -6.08 0.77 -6.75
N LEU A 32 -5.75 -0.08 -5.80
CA LEU A 32 -6.71 -0.85 -5.01
C LEU A 32 -7.49 0.02 -4.01
N MET A 33 -6.78 0.86 -3.24
CA MET A 33 -7.38 1.61 -2.14
C MET A 33 -8.49 2.57 -2.57
N PRO A 34 -8.40 3.29 -3.71
CA PRO A 34 -9.51 4.11 -4.19
C PRO A 34 -10.79 3.32 -4.48
N GLU A 35 -10.69 2.08 -5.01
CA GLU A 35 -11.85 1.22 -5.22
C GLU A 35 -12.45 0.74 -3.89
N LEU A 36 -11.61 0.40 -2.90
CA LEU A 36 -12.07 0.07 -1.54
C LEU A 36 -12.82 1.25 -0.91
N VAL A 37 -12.28 2.45 -1.03
CA VAL A 37 -12.93 3.68 -0.52
C VAL A 37 -14.25 3.95 -1.24
N ALA A 38 -14.32 3.78 -2.57
CA ALA A 38 -15.55 3.94 -3.33
C ALA A 38 -16.63 2.95 -2.90
N ASN A 39 -16.28 1.67 -2.75
CA ASN A 39 -17.19 0.62 -2.29
C ASN A 39 -17.67 0.87 -0.86
N TYR A 40 -16.79 1.36 0.01
CA TYR A 40 -17.18 1.74 1.36
C TYR A 40 -18.16 2.91 1.38
N LYS A 41 -17.86 3.98 0.63
CA LYS A 41 -18.72 5.17 0.54
C LYS A 41 -20.08 4.87 -0.08
N ALA A 42 -20.20 3.91 -0.98
CA ALA A 42 -21.50 3.47 -1.52
C ALA A 42 -22.45 2.98 -0.40
N LYS A 43 -21.89 2.40 0.69
CA LYS A 43 -22.66 1.95 1.87
C LYS A 43 -22.71 2.97 2.99
N HIS A 44 -21.76 3.91 3.02
CA HIS A 44 -21.59 4.94 4.03
C HIS A 44 -21.40 6.30 3.35
N PRO A 45 -22.45 6.92 2.75
CA PRO A 45 -22.33 8.11 1.90
C PRO A 45 -21.70 9.32 2.59
N ASN A 46 -21.86 9.41 3.92
CA ASN A 46 -21.34 10.52 4.74
C ASN A 46 -19.90 10.27 5.24
N ALA A 47 -19.31 9.10 4.93
CA ALA A 47 -17.97 8.78 5.38
C ALA A 47 -16.92 9.59 4.62
N THR A 48 -15.93 10.10 5.34
CA THR A 48 -14.77 10.79 4.76
C THR A 48 -13.52 9.99 5.08
N ILE A 49 -12.88 9.46 4.04
CA ILE A 49 -11.63 8.71 4.12
C ILE A 49 -10.58 9.48 3.34
N ASP A 50 -9.52 9.89 4.03
CA ASP A 50 -8.38 10.60 3.46
C ASP A 50 -7.17 9.64 3.42
N VAL A 51 -6.64 9.38 2.22
CA VAL A 51 -5.60 8.37 2.03
C VAL A 51 -4.33 9.02 1.50
N SER A 52 -3.25 8.83 2.26
CA SER A 52 -1.89 9.17 1.84
C SER A 52 -1.16 7.90 1.40
N PHE A 53 -0.47 7.96 0.26
CA PHE A 53 0.32 6.84 -0.26
C PHE A 53 1.81 7.13 -0.14
N GLY A 54 2.58 6.13 0.31
CA GLY A 54 4.01 6.30 0.49
C GLY A 54 4.74 5.00 0.80
N SER A 55 6.02 5.13 1.13
CA SER A 55 6.82 4.00 1.61
C SER A 55 6.41 3.61 3.03
N SER A 56 6.30 2.30 3.28
CA SER A 56 5.94 1.81 4.61
C SER A 56 6.93 2.25 5.69
N GLY A 57 8.24 2.20 5.43
CA GLY A 57 9.23 2.63 6.40
C GLY A 57 9.16 4.12 6.72
N LEU A 58 8.87 4.97 5.72
CA LEU A 58 8.68 6.41 5.96
C LEU A 58 7.42 6.69 6.79
N PHE A 59 6.31 6.01 6.52
CA PHE A 59 5.12 6.13 7.36
C PHE A 59 5.35 5.62 8.78
N TYR A 60 6.08 4.51 8.95
CA TYR A 60 6.49 4.05 10.27
C TYR A 60 7.24 5.16 11.04
N GLN A 61 8.22 5.81 10.39
CA GLN A 61 8.96 6.91 11.02
C GLN A 61 8.06 8.10 11.35
N GLN A 62 7.17 8.51 10.43
CA GLN A 62 6.23 9.60 10.65
C GLN A 62 5.31 9.33 11.83
N ILE A 63 4.73 8.11 11.90
CA ILE A 63 3.82 7.71 12.98
C ILE A 63 4.58 7.65 14.31
N SER A 64 5.79 7.09 14.33
CA SER A 64 6.64 7.07 15.54
C SER A 64 7.01 8.47 16.02
N ASN A 65 7.04 9.46 15.11
CA ASN A 65 7.27 10.88 15.42
C ASN A 65 5.97 11.66 15.64
N GLY A 66 4.82 10.99 15.81
CA GLY A 66 3.56 11.63 16.19
C GLY A 66 2.70 12.13 15.02
N ALA A 67 2.96 11.71 13.77
CA ALA A 67 2.06 12.04 12.67
C ALA A 67 0.65 11.48 12.90
N ALA A 68 -0.34 12.32 12.67
CA ALA A 68 -1.74 12.03 12.97
C ALA A 68 -2.40 11.19 11.85
N PHE A 69 -2.18 9.89 11.88
CA PHE A 69 -2.92 8.90 11.12
C PHE A 69 -3.81 8.08 12.05
N ASP A 70 -4.93 7.58 11.51
CA ASP A 70 -5.85 6.68 12.23
C ASP A 70 -5.59 5.22 11.88
N ILE A 71 -5.25 4.94 10.63
CA ILE A 71 -4.99 3.60 10.10
C ILE A 71 -3.67 3.58 9.37
N TYR A 72 -2.92 2.49 9.56
CA TYR A 72 -1.71 2.25 8.81
C TYR A 72 -1.77 0.88 8.11
N PHE A 73 -1.65 0.88 6.78
CA PHE A 73 -1.46 -0.30 5.93
C PHE A 73 -0.01 -0.34 5.45
N SER A 74 0.71 -1.36 5.84
CA SER A 74 2.14 -1.54 5.55
C SER A 74 2.37 -2.71 4.63
N ALA A 75 3.26 -2.57 3.65
CA ALA A 75 3.74 -3.66 2.81
C ALA A 75 4.83 -4.55 3.50
N ASP A 76 5.12 -4.30 4.77
CA ASP A 76 5.94 -5.16 5.63
C ASP A 76 5.33 -5.16 7.03
N ILE A 77 4.88 -6.33 7.48
CA ILE A 77 4.21 -6.51 8.79
C ILE A 77 5.10 -6.13 9.97
N SER A 78 6.42 -6.17 9.81
CA SER A 78 7.37 -5.82 10.87
C SER A 78 7.23 -4.36 11.35
N TYR A 79 6.82 -3.43 10.47
CA TYR A 79 6.60 -2.03 10.86
C TYR A 79 5.38 -1.86 11.78
N PRO A 80 4.18 -2.38 11.46
CA PRO A 80 3.05 -2.39 12.41
C PRO A 80 3.37 -3.11 13.72
N GLN A 81 4.15 -4.20 13.69
CA GLN A 81 4.58 -4.90 14.90
C GLN A 81 5.45 -4.01 15.78
N LYS A 82 6.45 -3.32 15.21
CA LYS A 82 7.28 -2.34 15.93
C LYS A 82 6.46 -1.20 16.54
N LEU A 83 5.47 -0.67 15.79
CA LEU A 83 4.58 0.36 16.34
C LEU A 83 3.75 -0.18 17.51
N LYS A 84 3.32 -1.45 17.48
CA LYS A 84 2.63 -2.09 18.59
C LYS A 84 3.52 -2.22 19.82
N GLU A 85 4.77 -2.67 19.65
CA GLU A 85 5.76 -2.77 20.72
C GLU A 85 6.06 -1.42 21.36
N GLN A 86 6.06 -0.35 20.57
CA GLN A 86 6.26 1.03 21.01
C GLN A 86 5.00 1.66 21.64
N GLY A 87 3.85 0.96 21.65
CA GLY A 87 2.61 1.46 22.26
C GLY A 87 1.79 2.41 21.39
N PHE A 88 2.10 2.53 20.09
CA PHE A 88 1.37 3.38 19.12
C PHE A 88 0.14 2.72 18.51
N VAL A 89 -0.16 1.47 18.82
CA VAL A 89 -1.25 0.71 18.20
C VAL A 89 -2.38 0.45 19.18
N ASN A 90 -3.62 0.55 18.68
CA ASN A 90 -4.82 0.14 19.38
C ASN A 90 -5.28 -1.22 18.83
N GLY A 91 -5.22 -2.27 19.66
CA GLY A 91 -5.60 -3.64 19.29
C GLY A 91 -4.45 -4.46 18.71
N ASN A 92 -4.73 -5.27 17.69
CA ASN A 92 -3.79 -6.22 17.11
C ASN A 92 -3.30 -5.80 15.73
N VAL A 93 -2.09 -6.25 15.40
CA VAL A 93 -1.60 -6.26 14.03
C VAL A 93 -2.31 -7.37 13.27
N THR A 94 -2.82 -7.08 12.08
CA THR A 94 -3.51 -8.05 11.23
C THR A 94 -2.79 -8.14 9.88
N THR A 95 -2.41 -9.35 9.49
CA THR A 95 -1.99 -9.62 8.11
C THR A 95 -3.21 -9.48 7.20
N TYR A 96 -3.15 -8.56 6.24
CA TYR A 96 -4.27 -8.36 5.32
C TYR A 96 -4.04 -8.95 3.93
N ALA A 97 -2.77 -9.09 3.51
CA ALA A 97 -2.43 -9.64 2.20
C ALA A 97 -0.96 -10.05 2.13
N PHE A 98 -0.62 -10.79 1.08
CA PHE A 98 0.75 -10.98 0.60
C PHE A 98 0.88 -10.39 -0.80
N GLY A 99 1.95 -9.64 -1.03
CA GLY A 99 2.28 -9.06 -2.32
C GLY A 99 3.26 -9.92 -3.12
N SER A 100 3.40 -9.60 -4.41
CA SER A 100 4.36 -10.27 -5.31
C SER A 100 5.18 -9.26 -6.09
N LEU A 101 6.42 -9.63 -6.44
CA LEU A 101 7.28 -8.85 -7.33
C LEU A 101 7.15 -9.30 -8.78
N VAL A 102 7.25 -8.34 -9.66
CA VAL A 102 7.33 -8.54 -11.10
C VAL A 102 8.49 -7.77 -11.71
N LEU A 103 9.05 -8.29 -12.77
CA LEU A 103 9.88 -7.54 -13.70
C LEU A 103 8.96 -6.92 -14.74
N TYR A 104 9.00 -5.60 -14.88
CA TYR A 104 8.11 -4.84 -15.78
C TYR A 104 8.91 -3.93 -16.70
N SER A 105 8.49 -3.82 -17.95
CA SER A 105 9.05 -2.88 -18.91
C SER A 105 8.02 -2.44 -19.95
N THR A 106 8.22 -1.24 -20.50
CA THR A 106 7.47 -0.71 -21.63
C THR A 106 8.23 -0.86 -22.98
N SER A 107 9.53 -1.17 -22.92
CA SER A 107 10.41 -1.18 -24.10
C SER A 107 11.26 -2.45 -24.25
N ILE A 108 11.58 -3.12 -23.14
CA ILE A 108 12.41 -4.33 -23.11
C ILE A 108 11.54 -5.58 -23.05
N ASP A 109 11.90 -6.61 -23.80
CA ASP A 109 11.26 -7.92 -23.67
C ASP A 109 11.72 -8.63 -22.37
N VAL A 110 10.85 -8.59 -21.36
CA VAL A 110 11.10 -9.20 -20.05
C VAL A 110 10.81 -10.70 -20.00
N SER A 111 10.35 -11.33 -21.10
CA SER A 111 10.01 -12.76 -21.13
C SER A 111 11.21 -13.68 -20.82
N LYS A 112 12.43 -13.18 -21.05
CA LYS A 112 13.69 -13.87 -20.71
C LYS A 112 13.98 -13.95 -19.21
N GLY A 113 13.14 -13.36 -18.36
CA GLY A 113 13.30 -13.39 -16.92
C GLY A 113 14.33 -12.40 -16.42
N ILE A 114 14.75 -12.60 -15.16
CA ILE A 114 15.66 -11.70 -14.44
C ILE A 114 16.99 -11.48 -15.16
N ASN A 115 17.43 -12.43 -15.98
CA ASN A 115 18.71 -12.36 -16.69
C ASN A 115 18.76 -11.21 -17.71
N VAL A 116 17.60 -10.71 -18.18
CA VAL A 116 17.55 -9.56 -19.10
C VAL A 116 18.20 -8.31 -18.50
N LEU A 117 18.31 -8.21 -17.18
CA LEU A 117 18.92 -7.07 -16.49
C LEU A 117 20.43 -6.94 -16.80
N ASN A 118 21.10 -8.02 -17.23
CA ASN A 118 22.49 -7.99 -17.68
C ASN A 118 22.66 -7.57 -19.14
N ASP A 119 21.57 -7.53 -19.92
CA ASP A 119 21.64 -7.15 -21.33
C ASP A 119 22.19 -5.72 -21.47
N GLU A 120 22.96 -5.48 -22.54
CA GLU A 120 23.52 -4.16 -22.85
C GLU A 120 22.44 -3.11 -23.15
N ALA A 121 21.30 -3.55 -23.67
CA ALA A 121 20.14 -2.68 -23.91
C ALA A 121 19.55 -2.10 -22.62
N VAL A 122 19.72 -2.76 -21.44
CA VAL A 122 19.24 -2.30 -20.14
C VAL A 122 20.30 -1.43 -19.50
N LYS A 123 20.08 -0.12 -19.48
CA LYS A 123 20.98 0.89 -18.89
C LYS A 123 20.54 1.30 -17.49
N LYS A 124 19.21 1.33 -17.24
CA LYS A 124 18.63 1.76 -15.97
C LYS A 124 17.57 0.78 -15.47
N ILE A 125 17.71 0.37 -14.23
CA ILE A 125 16.81 -0.58 -13.55
C ILE A 125 16.21 0.14 -12.36
N ALA A 126 14.90 0.33 -12.36
CA ALA A 126 14.20 0.95 -11.22
C ALA A 126 13.89 -0.09 -10.14
N ILE A 127 14.26 0.21 -8.92
CA ILE A 127 13.80 -0.47 -7.70
C ILE A 127 13.38 0.58 -6.66
N ALA A 128 12.49 0.25 -5.75
CA ALA A 128 12.21 1.14 -4.62
C ALA A 128 13.42 1.15 -3.66
N ASN A 129 13.63 2.25 -2.95
CA ASN A 129 14.77 2.37 -2.05
C ASN A 129 14.71 1.32 -0.92
N PRO A 130 15.65 0.36 -0.86
CA PRO A 130 15.60 -0.76 0.11
C PRO A 130 15.72 -0.32 1.57
N GLN A 131 16.21 0.91 1.83
CA GLN A 131 16.37 1.42 3.20
C GLN A 131 15.02 1.62 3.91
N HIS A 132 13.95 1.93 3.17
CA HIS A 132 12.64 2.22 3.75
C HIS A 132 11.43 1.66 2.97
N ALA A 133 11.65 1.11 1.77
CA ALA A 133 10.59 0.54 0.94
C ALA A 133 10.67 -1.00 0.93
N PRO A 134 9.63 -1.70 1.43
CA PRO A 134 9.62 -3.17 1.51
C PRO A 134 9.87 -3.85 0.18
N TYR A 135 9.22 -3.41 -0.88
CA TYR A 135 9.44 -3.97 -2.22
C TYR A 135 10.86 -3.77 -2.74
N GLY A 136 11.51 -2.66 -2.37
CA GLY A 136 12.92 -2.42 -2.70
C GLY A 136 13.84 -3.41 -2.01
N LYS A 137 13.59 -3.70 -0.72
CA LYS A 137 14.31 -4.72 0.03
C LYS A 137 14.15 -6.10 -0.63
N ARG A 138 12.93 -6.47 -1.04
CA ARG A 138 12.67 -7.74 -1.73
C ARG A 138 13.30 -7.78 -3.13
N ALA A 139 13.33 -6.65 -3.86
CA ALA A 139 14.03 -6.55 -5.13
C ALA A 139 15.55 -6.78 -4.96
N GLU A 140 16.16 -6.18 -3.94
CA GLU A 140 17.57 -6.40 -3.63
C GLU A 140 17.85 -7.87 -3.25
N GLU A 141 17.00 -8.49 -2.43
CA GLU A 141 17.08 -9.91 -2.08
C GLU A 141 17.03 -10.79 -3.35
N CYS A 142 16.07 -10.51 -4.26
CA CYS A 142 15.93 -11.21 -5.52
C CYS A 142 17.20 -11.09 -6.39
N LEU A 143 17.75 -9.89 -6.56
CA LEU A 143 18.98 -9.68 -7.33
C LEU A 143 20.18 -10.41 -6.72
N LYS A 144 20.28 -10.46 -5.40
CA LYS A 144 21.32 -11.21 -4.67
C LYS A 144 21.15 -12.72 -4.82
N TYR A 145 19.93 -13.23 -4.75
CA TYR A 145 19.62 -14.65 -4.96
C TYR A 145 20.12 -15.14 -6.31
N TYR A 146 19.87 -14.36 -7.38
CA TYR A 146 20.36 -14.68 -8.72
C TYR A 146 21.82 -14.29 -8.95
N LYS A 147 22.52 -13.79 -7.94
CA LYS A 147 23.94 -13.38 -7.98
C LYS A 147 24.26 -12.32 -9.05
N ILE A 148 23.27 -11.48 -9.38
CA ILE A 148 23.46 -10.41 -10.38
C ILE A 148 23.48 -9.01 -9.74
N TYR A 149 23.28 -8.87 -8.42
CA TYR A 149 23.25 -7.58 -7.75
C TYR A 149 24.49 -6.73 -8.06
N ASP A 150 25.70 -7.32 -7.94
CA ASP A 150 26.94 -6.58 -8.15
C ASP A 150 27.16 -6.15 -9.59
N SER A 151 26.69 -6.92 -10.58
CA SER A 151 26.81 -6.57 -12.00
C SER A 151 25.82 -5.47 -12.41
N VAL A 152 24.66 -5.35 -11.71
CA VAL A 152 23.62 -4.39 -12.09
C VAL A 152 23.53 -3.19 -11.15
N LYS A 153 24.23 -3.18 -10.01
CA LYS A 153 24.11 -2.11 -8.99
C LYS A 153 24.38 -0.71 -9.54
N SER A 154 25.27 -0.56 -10.52
CA SER A 154 25.55 0.72 -11.15
C SER A 154 24.43 1.21 -12.09
N LYS A 155 23.51 0.32 -12.46
CA LYS A 155 22.33 0.61 -13.29
C LYS A 155 21.10 0.97 -12.43
N LEU A 156 21.17 0.77 -11.10
CA LEU A 156 19.99 0.95 -10.22
C LEU A 156 19.59 2.41 -10.08
N VAL A 157 18.30 2.68 -10.27
CA VAL A 157 17.65 3.94 -10.01
C VAL A 157 16.64 3.72 -8.87
N LEU A 158 16.78 4.47 -7.78
CA LEU A 158 16.00 4.28 -6.57
C LEU A 158 14.78 5.20 -6.55
N GLY A 159 13.58 4.62 -6.44
CA GLY A 159 12.35 5.36 -6.18
C GLY A 159 12.09 5.45 -4.67
N ASP A 160 11.52 6.57 -4.20
CA ASP A 160 11.17 6.74 -2.78
C ASP A 160 10.13 5.73 -2.31
N ASN A 161 9.34 5.19 -3.23
CA ASN A 161 8.35 4.14 -2.97
C ASN A 161 8.11 3.34 -4.26
N ILE A 162 7.33 2.25 -4.15
CA ILE A 162 7.11 1.35 -5.27
C ILE A 162 6.28 1.97 -6.41
N THR A 163 5.42 2.95 -6.13
CA THR A 163 4.69 3.68 -7.18
C THR A 163 5.62 4.58 -7.98
N GLN A 164 6.53 5.30 -7.35
CA GLN A 164 7.53 6.11 -8.06
C GLN A 164 8.46 5.23 -8.90
N THR A 165 8.84 4.07 -8.37
CA THR A 165 9.60 3.04 -9.11
C THR A 165 8.89 2.63 -10.40
N ALA A 166 7.60 2.34 -10.32
CA ALA A 166 6.76 2.01 -11.47
C ALA A 166 6.69 3.18 -12.46
N GLN A 167 6.57 4.41 -11.95
CA GLN A 167 6.54 5.62 -12.78
C GLN A 167 7.84 5.80 -13.59
N TYR A 168 9.01 5.56 -13.00
CA TYR A 168 10.28 5.64 -13.75
C TYR A 168 10.29 4.74 -14.97
N THR A 169 9.73 3.53 -14.85
CA THR A 169 9.65 2.59 -15.97
C THR A 169 8.63 3.05 -17.03
N VAL A 170 7.47 3.53 -16.60
CA VAL A 170 6.40 3.98 -17.53
C VAL A 170 6.81 5.22 -18.31
N THR A 171 7.59 6.11 -17.70
CA THR A 171 8.03 7.37 -18.32
C THR A 171 9.34 7.26 -19.08
N GLY A 172 9.96 6.05 -19.14
CA GLY A 172 11.24 5.83 -19.80
C GLY A 172 12.46 6.35 -19.04
N ASN A 173 12.29 6.76 -17.76
CA ASN A 173 13.41 7.11 -16.88
C ASN A 173 14.19 5.88 -16.40
N ALA A 174 13.61 4.68 -16.54
CA ALA A 174 14.25 3.39 -16.41
C ALA A 174 13.75 2.43 -17.49
N ASP A 175 14.63 1.55 -17.98
CA ASP A 175 14.31 0.60 -19.03
C ASP A 175 13.49 -0.57 -18.50
N VAL A 176 13.77 -0.98 -17.26
CA VAL A 176 13.11 -2.09 -16.56
C VAL A 176 12.89 -1.69 -15.11
N GLY A 177 11.77 -2.12 -14.53
CA GLY A 177 11.50 -1.97 -13.10
C GLY A 177 11.22 -3.30 -12.41
N ILE A 178 11.72 -3.47 -11.19
CA ILE A 178 11.25 -4.51 -10.28
C ILE A 178 10.18 -3.86 -9.41
N ILE A 179 8.91 -4.18 -9.68
CA ILE A 179 7.77 -3.49 -9.09
C ILE A 179 6.78 -4.47 -8.46
N ALA A 180 5.77 -3.93 -7.76
CA ALA A 180 4.68 -4.74 -7.23
C ALA A 180 3.75 -5.22 -8.35
N LEU A 181 3.33 -6.48 -8.30
CA LEU A 181 2.31 -7.04 -9.20
C LEU A 181 1.04 -6.19 -9.21
N ALA A 182 0.64 -5.69 -8.04
CA ALA A 182 -0.56 -4.86 -7.88
C ALA A 182 -0.54 -3.59 -8.75
N LEU A 183 0.63 -3.01 -8.97
CA LEU A 183 0.79 -1.87 -9.87
C LEU A 183 0.77 -2.31 -11.34
N ALA A 184 1.47 -3.40 -11.67
CA ALA A 184 1.53 -3.92 -13.04
C ALA A 184 0.16 -4.36 -13.59
N LEU A 185 -0.74 -4.83 -12.70
CA LEU A 185 -2.11 -5.23 -13.05
C LEU A 185 -3.07 -4.05 -13.21
N ALA A 186 -2.71 -2.86 -12.72
CA ALA A 186 -3.55 -1.68 -12.92
C ALA A 186 -3.76 -1.40 -14.41
N PRO A 187 -4.97 -1.00 -14.84
CA PRO A 187 -5.28 -0.79 -16.26
C PRO A 187 -4.30 0.15 -16.96
N GLU A 188 -3.90 1.22 -16.29
CA GLU A 188 -2.94 2.21 -16.81
C GLU A 188 -1.55 1.63 -17.07
N MET A 189 -1.10 0.68 -16.25
CA MET A 189 0.19 0.03 -16.37
C MET A 189 0.15 -1.11 -17.39
N LYS A 190 -0.91 -1.94 -17.31
CA LYS A 190 -1.12 -3.11 -18.16
C LYS A 190 -1.21 -2.75 -19.65
N SER A 191 -1.76 -1.57 -19.96
CA SER A 191 -1.86 -1.09 -21.34
C SER A 191 -0.54 -0.58 -21.92
N LYS A 192 0.45 -0.23 -21.07
CA LYS A 192 1.70 0.41 -21.50
C LYS A 192 2.89 -0.53 -21.56
N GLY A 193 2.89 -1.62 -20.82
CA GLY A 193 4.04 -2.50 -20.74
C GLY A 193 3.67 -3.96 -20.50
N LYS A 194 4.71 -4.78 -20.40
CA LYS A 194 4.61 -6.21 -20.12
C LYS A 194 5.34 -6.52 -18.82
N TYR A 195 4.93 -7.58 -18.16
CA TYR A 195 5.57 -8.04 -16.94
C TYR A 195 5.67 -9.57 -16.91
N ILE A 196 6.60 -10.05 -16.10
CA ILE A 196 6.66 -11.44 -15.66
C ILE A 196 6.77 -11.49 -14.14
N LEU A 197 6.19 -12.51 -13.53
CA LEU A 197 6.36 -12.79 -12.11
C LEU A 197 7.79 -13.21 -11.80
N LEU A 198 8.37 -12.69 -10.73
CA LEU A 198 9.63 -13.18 -10.19
C LEU A 198 9.37 -14.37 -9.28
N ASP A 199 10.29 -15.34 -9.29
CA ASP A 199 10.20 -16.54 -8.45
C ASP A 199 10.13 -16.13 -6.97
N THR A 200 9.07 -16.53 -6.29
CA THR A 200 8.85 -16.25 -4.86
C THR A 200 9.90 -16.84 -3.93
N LYS A 201 10.69 -17.82 -4.42
CA LYS A 201 11.84 -18.36 -3.68
C LYS A 201 13.04 -17.41 -3.67
N SER A 202 13.04 -16.41 -4.54
CA SER A 202 14.18 -15.48 -4.69
C SER A 202 14.15 -14.31 -3.69
N TYR A 203 13.10 -14.17 -2.91
CA TYR A 203 12.95 -13.12 -1.90
C TYR A 203 12.05 -13.58 -0.75
N ASN A 204 12.19 -12.95 0.41
CA ASN A 204 11.29 -13.22 1.54
C ASN A 204 9.86 -12.77 1.22
N PRO A 205 8.82 -13.42 1.79
CA PRO A 205 7.43 -13.03 1.56
C PRO A 205 7.19 -11.53 1.79
N VAL A 206 6.40 -10.92 0.92
CA VAL A 206 5.91 -9.55 1.10
C VAL A 206 4.64 -9.64 1.95
N GLU A 207 4.80 -10.01 3.23
CA GLU A 207 3.69 -10.08 4.18
C GLU A 207 3.30 -8.68 4.61
N GLN A 208 2.03 -8.32 4.36
CA GLN A 208 1.51 -6.98 4.58
C GLN A 208 0.62 -6.94 5.81
N GLY A 209 0.86 -5.95 6.67
CA GLY A 209 0.13 -5.80 7.92
C GLY A 209 -0.55 -4.45 8.07
N CYS A 210 -1.68 -4.44 8.78
CA CYS A 210 -2.39 -3.21 9.11
C CYS A 210 -2.71 -3.10 10.60
N VAL A 211 -2.89 -1.84 11.04
CA VAL A 211 -3.22 -1.50 12.43
C VAL A 211 -4.09 -0.24 12.51
N LEU A 212 -4.84 -0.13 13.60
CA LEU A 212 -5.35 1.15 14.08
C LEU A 212 -4.29 1.84 14.92
N ILE A 213 -4.01 3.10 14.63
CA ILE A 213 -3.09 3.92 15.39
C ILE A 213 -3.81 4.45 16.63
N LYS A 214 -3.11 4.41 17.76
CA LYS A 214 -3.63 4.92 19.04
C LYS A 214 -3.70 6.44 18.99
N SER A 215 -4.87 7.00 19.16
CA SER A 215 -5.11 8.45 19.27
C SER A 215 -5.82 8.81 20.56
N TRP A 216 -5.83 10.10 20.94
CA TRP A 216 -6.56 10.62 22.10
C TRP A 216 -8.07 10.40 22.00
N GLN A 217 -8.61 10.49 20.79
CA GLN A 217 -10.00 10.19 20.50
C GLN A 217 -10.03 9.03 19.49
N VAL A 218 -10.71 7.96 19.88
CA VAL A 218 -10.97 6.85 18.96
C VAL A 218 -11.79 7.39 17.79
N ASN A 219 -11.27 7.28 16.58
CA ASN A 219 -12.00 7.60 15.36
C ASN A 219 -12.90 6.41 14.97
N PRO A 220 -14.23 6.47 15.22
CA PRO A 220 -15.12 5.34 14.91
C PRO A 220 -15.18 5.04 13.41
N GLU A 221 -14.97 6.06 12.56
CA GLU A 221 -14.97 5.90 11.10
C GLU A 221 -13.77 5.07 10.66
N ALA A 222 -12.60 5.33 11.23
CA ALA A 222 -11.39 4.55 10.96
C ALA A 222 -11.58 3.06 11.33
N SER A 223 -12.17 2.79 12.48
CA SER A 223 -12.45 1.42 12.93
C SER A 223 -13.43 0.70 12.00
N ARG A 224 -14.50 1.39 11.55
CA ARG A 224 -15.47 0.84 10.60
C ARG A 224 -14.84 0.58 9.24
N PHE A 225 -14.06 1.53 8.73
CA PHE A 225 -13.37 1.38 7.45
C PHE A 225 -12.36 0.23 7.48
N LEU A 226 -11.52 0.14 8.51
CA LEU A 226 -10.57 -0.97 8.64
C LEU A 226 -11.30 -2.33 8.67
N LYS A 227 -12.39 -2.45 9.45
CA LYS A 227 -13.21 -3.66 9.51
C LYS A 227 -13.80 -4.02 8.14
N PHE A 228 -14.26 -3.02 7.37
CA PHE A 228 -14.75 -3.22 6.02
C PHE A 228 -13.65 -3.75 5.10
N VAL A 229 -12.47 -3.11 5.08
CA VAL A 229 -11.34 -3.53 4.23
C VAL A 229 -10.90 -4.97 4.53
N LEU A 230 -10.94 -5.39 5.80
CA LEU A 230 -10.60 -6.75 6.23
C LEU A 230 -11.74 -7.77 6.06
N SER A 231 -12.91 -7.36 5.57
CA SER A 231 -14.04 -8.25 5.39
C SER A 231 -13.87 -9.17 4.16
N LYS A 232 -14.54 -10.32 4.19
CA LYS A 232 -14.57 -11.27 3.05
C LYS A 232 -15.08 -10.63 1.76
N GLU A 233 -15.89 -9.60 1.86
CA GLU A 233 -16.44 -8.85 0.73
C GLU A 233 -15.35 -8.16 -0.09
N CYS A 234 -14.28 -7.68 0.54
CA CYS A 234 -13.17 -7.00 -0.14
C CYS A 234 -12.16 -7.97 -0.76
N LYS A 235 -12.17 -9.26 -0.38
CA LYS A 235 -11.21 -10.26 -0.87
C LYS A 235 -11.11 -10.31 -2.41
N PRO A 236 -12.22 -10.38 -3.19
CA PRO A 236 -12.13 -10.40 -4.65
C PRO A 236 -11.44 -9.17 -5.25
N LEU A 237 -11.55 -8.02 -4.56
CA LEU A 237 -10.90 -6.80 -5.01
C LEU A 237 -9.38 -6.84 -4.80
N PHE A 238 -8.92 -7.40 -3.68
CA PHE A 238 -7.50 -7.67 -3.47
C PHE A 238 -6.94 -8.64 -4.51
N GLU A 239 -7.65 -9.74 -4.77
CA GLU A 239 -7.26 -10.75 -5.74
C GLU A 239 -7.20 -10.19 -7.18
N LYS A 240 -8.12 -9.28 -7.55
CA LYS A 240 -8.10 -8.53 -8.83
C LYS A 240 -6.78 -7.82 -9.05
N TYR A 241 -6.17 -7.30 -8.00
CA TYR A 241 -4.87 -6.64 -8.03
C TYR A 241 -3.69 -7.58 -7.70
N GLY A 242 -3.91 -8.91 -7.71
CA GLY A 242 -2.85 -9.91 -7.54
C GLY A 242 -2.32 -10.03 -6.10
N PHE A 243 -3.04 -9.52 -5.12
CA PHE A 243 -2.74 -9.82 -3.73
C PHE A 243 -3.27 -11.21 -3.35
N ILE A 244 -2.53 -11.92 -2.52
CA ILE A 244 -2.96 -13.17 -1.90
C ILE A 244 -3.52 -12.82 -0.52
N VAL A 245 -4.79 -13.11 -0.28
CA VAL A 245 -5.48 -12.83 0.99
C VAL A 245 -5.51 -14.10 1.82
N PRO A 246 -5.12 -14.05 3.13
CA PRO A 246 -5.15 -15.18 4.05
C PRO A 246 -6.53 -15.83 4.20
#